data_d622ee7f3d113378170b71f7dd485972
#
_entry.id   d622ee7f3d113378170b71f7dd485972
#
_cell.length_a   1.000
_cell.length_b   1.000
_cell.length_c   1.000
_cell.angle_alpha   90.00
_cell.angle_beta   90.00
_cell.angle_gamma   90.00
#
_symmetry.space_group_name_H-M   'P 1'
#
loop_
_entity.id
_entity.type
_entity.pdbx_description
1 polymer ?
#
loop_
_entity_poly.entity_id
_entity_poly.type
_entity_poly.pdbx_seq_one_letter_code
_entity_poly.pdbx_strand_id
1 'polypeptide(L)'
;MRSDITFMNRRRFLTALGAAAAAGTLPWRVFAAEHSTKARKPNFIFIFADDLGWGDLGCYGNQQIRTPNLDRLAKNGILFTQFYVNGSVCSPSRVAFMTGHFPARHGVHGHFAAHRQNKARGMPNWLDPKAHTVTRLLRGAGYTTGHFGKWHLGSGEGAPSPGDYGIDEHCTRSSSGPQLEGTSDPYFRAKSTAQIVDRTISFIEKNRNKPFYVNVWTLVPHATLHPTDEQMKPYERYAPRGVPYKGAKQIYYASVTDLDTQIGRLIAKVDELGLSNNTVIAFSSDNGPEDFDIRNAAHSGIGSAGPFRGRKRSLYEGGVRMPFIVRWSNHAPAGKADDATVIAGVDWLPTVCSLAGVRLPADLNPDGQDMSDALLGRPKQRTKPLMWQWRFRVFGDMTNKCPMLAIRDGKWKLLMNPDRSRIELYDIAADPTELDNIADQHPQIVRELSGQLLKWQAALPPGPVEKVAGSNAYPWPQGR
;
A
#
# COMPACT_ATOMS: atom_id res chain seq x y z
N MET A 1 61.02 -3.40 -28.43
CA MET A 1 61.04 -1.95 -28.56
C MET A 1 60.33 -1.38 -27.34
N ARG A 2 61.11 -0.79 -26.45
CA ARG A 2 60.59 -0.11 -25.21
C ARG A 2 60.30 1.35 -25.61
N SER A 3 59.15 1.90 -25.23
CA SER A 3 58.81 3.31 -25.31
C SER A 3 58.65 3.87 -23.91
N ASP A 4 59.57 4.76 -23.56
CA ASP A 4 59.64 5.48 -22.28
C ASP A 4 58.50 6.49 -22.14
N ILE A 5 57.79 6.44 -21.03
CA ILE A 5 56.84 7.49 -20.64
C ILE A 5 57.55 8.37 -19.61
N THR A 6 57.87 9.61 -20.04
CA THR A 6 58.53 10.62 -19.23
C THR A 6 57.50 11.33 -18.31
N PHE A 7 57.66 11.20 -17.00
CA PHE A 7 56.86 11.92 -16.01
C PHE A 7 57.29 13.40 -15.94
N MET A 8 56.32 14.31 -16.18
CA MET A 8 56.53 15.74 -16.05
C MET A 8 56.44 16.19 -14.57
N ASN A 9 57.53 16.82 -14.09
CA ASN A 9 57.79 17.15 -12.69
C ASN A 9 56.98 18.39 -12.24
N ARG A 10 56.41 18.33 -11.02
CA ARG A 10 55.54 19.33 -10.40
C ARG A 10 56.09 20.76 -10.25
N ARG A 11 57.37 21.00 -10.53
CA ARG A 11 58.04 22.34 -10.44
C ARG A 11 57.86 23.23 -11.68
N ARG A 12 57.39 22.73 -12.81
CA ARG A 12 57.17 23.52 -14.05
C ARG A 12 55.77 24.05 -14.24
N PHE A 13 54.83 23.72 -13.34
CA PHE A 13 53.43 24.19 -13.41
C PHE A 13 53.20 25.51 -12.65
N LEU A 14 54.14 25.97 -11.86
CA LEU A 14 54.00 27.19 -11.01
C LEU A 14 54.66 28.45 -11.54
N THR A 15 55.28 28.45 -12.74
CA THR A 15 55.97 29.61 -13.30
C THR A 15 55.25 30.25 -14.53
N ALA A 16 54.00 29.83 -14.86
CA ALA A 16 53.23 30.40 -15.94
C ALA A 16 52.05 31.30 -15.47
N LEU A 17 52.02 31.75 -14.23
CA LEU A 17 50.91 32.56 -13.66
C LEU A 17 51.43 33.93 -13.13
N GLY A 18 52.36 34.55 -13.81
CA GLY A 18 52.91 35.83 -13.36
C GLY A 18 53.23 36.79 -14.55
N ALA A 19 52.25 37.20 -15.33
CA ALA A 19 52.38 38.43 -16.18
C ALA A 19 51.05 38.69 -16.91
N ALA A 20 50.05 39.26 -16.25
CA ALA A 20 48.98 40.06 -16.86
C ALA A 20 48.12 40.74 -15.80
N ALA A 21 48.75 41.69 -15.09
CA ALA A 21 48.04 42.63 -14.24
C ALA A 21 48.29 44.03 -14.76
N ALA A 22 47.38 44.59 -15.54
CA ALA A 22 47.08 46.00 -15.67
C ALA A 22 46.31 46.30 -16.97
N ALA A 23 44.96 46.28 -16.88
CA ALA A 23 44.11 47.20 -17.65
C ALA A 23 42.60 46.90 -17.38
N GLY A 24 41.89 47.87 -16.86
CA GLY A 24 40.43 47.92 -17.03
C GLY A 24 39.57 47.49 -15.83
N THR A 25 39.49 48.33 -14.82
CA THR A 25 38.42 48.28 -13.81
C THR A 25 37.09 48.75 -14.43
N LEU A 26 36.32 47.80 -14.92
CA LEU A 26 34.87 47.97 -15.07
C LEU A 26 34.19 47.03 -14.06
N PRO A 27 33.24 47.52 -13.24
CA PRO A 27 32.53 46.63 -12.32
C PRO A 27 31.54 45.82 -13.15
N TRP A 28 31.92 44.59 -13.49
CA TRP A 28 30.92 43.61 -13.91
C TRP A 28 30.05 43.28 -12.66
N ARG A 29 28.93 43.98 -12.58
CA ARG A 29 27.82 43.52 -11.74
C ARG A 29 27.38 42.19 -12.33
N VAL A 30 27.94 41.10 -11.81
CA VAL A 30 27.33 39.78 -11.90
C VAL A 30 25.98 39.90 -11.17
N PHE A 31 24.92 40.12 -11.93
CA PHE A 31 23.59 39.82 -11.48
C PHE A 31 23.56 38.29 -11.32
N ALA A 32 24.02 37.79 -10.17
CA ALA A 32 23.60 36.53 -9.68
C ALA A 32 22.10 36.72 -9.37
N ALA A 33 21.27 36.42 -10.35
CA ALA A 33 19.88 36.16 -10.13
C ALA A 33 19.85 34.97 -9.17
N GLU A 34 19.78 35.25 -7.86
CA GLU A 34 19.30 34.28 -6.89
C GLU A 34 17.87 33.88 -7.30
N HIS A 35 17.79 33.00 -8.28
CA HIS A 35 16.63 32.16 -8.42
C HIS A 35 16.67 31.18 -7.23
N SER A 36 16.28 31.70 -6.07
CA SER A 36 15.71 30.86 -5.03
C SER A 36 14.46 30.22 -5.64
N THR A 37 14.66 29.23 -6.45
CA THR A 37 13.56 28.33 -6.85
C THR A 37 13.17 27.62 -5.56
N LYS A 38 12.17 28.14 -4.83
CA LYS A 38 11.48 27.36 -3.82
C LYS A 38 11.25 25.98 -4.43
N ALA A 39 11.90 24.95 -3.88
CA ALA A 39 11.79 23.61 -4.39
C ALA A 39 10.29 23.30 -4.58
N ARG A 40 9.91 22.94 -5.80
CA ARG A 40 8.50 22.69 -6.14
C ARG A 40 8.02 21.54 -5.27
N LYS A 41 6.90 21.73 -4.57
CA LYS A 41 6.29 20.67 -3.75
C LYS A 41 6.04 19.42 -4.61
N PRO A 42 6.40 18.22 -4.18
CA PRO A 42 6.20 17.00 -4.96
C PRO A 42 4.72 16.67 -5.12
N ASN A 43 4.35 16.11 -6.25
CA ASN A 43 3.05 15.47 -6.45
C ASN A 43 3.07 14.06 -5.87
N PHE A 44 1.91 13.53 -5.51
CA PHE A 44 1.76 12.16 -5.02
C PHE A 44 0.65 11.44 -5.77
N ILE A 45 0.95 10.24 -6.25
CA ILE A 45 -0.02 9.30 -6.83
C ILE A 45 0.07 8.02 -6.01
N PHE A 46 -0.99 7.69 -5.27
CA PHE A 46 -1.08 6.47 -4.48
C PHE A 46 -2.04 5.48 -5.13
N ILE A 47 -1.47 4.42 -5.72
CA ILE A 47 -2.21 3.36 -6.41
C ILE A 47 -2.42 2.20 -5.45
N PHE A 48 -3.68 1.80 -5.27
CA PHE A 48 -4.05 0.80 -4.27
C PHE A 48 -4.95 -0.26 -4.90
N ALA A 49 -4.43 -1.48 -5.04
CA ALA A 49 -5.19 -2.63 -5.51
C ALA A 49 -6.10 -3.19 -4.40
N ASP A 50 -7.11 -3.94 -4.76
CA ASP A 50 -8.11 -4.53 -3.86
C ASP A 50 -8.00 -6.05 -3.87
N ASP A 51 -7.52 -6.65 -2.77
CA ASP A 51 -7.26 -8.09 -2.60
C ASP A 51 -6.11 -8.65 -3.47
N LEU A 52 -5.14 -7.85 -3.88
CA LEU A 52 -3.96 -8.32 -4.61
C LEU A 52 -2.94 -8.90 -3.60
N GLY A 53 -2.53 -10.14 -3.82
CA GLY A 53 -1.56 -10.81 -2.95
C GLY A 53 -0.11 -10.37 -3.20
N TRP A 54 0.75 -10.58 -2.21
CA TRP A 54 2.18 -10.30 -2.30
C TRP A 54 2.85 -11.01 -3.48
N GLY A 55 2.44 -12.26 -3.76
CA GLY A 55 3.00 -13.10 -4.80
C GLY A 55 2.32 -12.98 -6.17
N ASP A 56 1.51 -11.95 -6.44
CA ASP A 56 0.79 -11.82 -7.71
C ASP A 56 1.56 -11.07 -8.80
N LEU A 57 2.66 -10.39 -8.47
CA LEU A 57 3.42 -9.55 -9.41
C LEU A 57 4.71 -10.26 -9.86
N GLY A 58 5.13 -10.02 -11.12
CA GLY A 58 6.37 -10.53 -11.68
C GLY A 58 7.59 -10.09 -10.88
N CYS A 59 7.69 -8.84 -10.48
CA CYS A 59 8.77 -8.30 -9.66
C CYS A 59 8.82 -8.87 -8.23
N TYR A 60 7.77 -9.56 -7.78
CA TYR A 60 7.73 -10.36 -6.54
C TYR A 60 7.82 -11.88 -6.80
N GLY A 61 8.22 -12.29 -8.01
CA GLY A 61 8.52 -13.68 -8.36
C GLY A 61 7.41 -14.45 -9.07
N ASN A 62 6.27 -13.84 -9.40
CA ASN A 62 5.24 -14.52 -10.18
C ASN A 62 5.66 -14.69 -11.64
N GLN A 63 5.69 -15.96 -12.11
CA GLN A 63 6.06 -16.27 -13.49
C GLN A 63 4.84 -16.53 -14.40
N GLN A 64 3.64 -16.52 -13.86
CA GLN A 64 2.42 -16.88 -14.59
C GLN A 64 1.57 -15.67 -14.98
N ILE A 65 1.52 -14.65 -14.13
CA ILE A 65 0.78 -13.41 -14.36
C ILE A 65 1.71 -12.40 -15.03
N ARG A 66 1.22 -11.75 -16.09
CA ARG A 66 1.98 -10.73 -16.81
C ARG A 66 1.75 -9.36 -16.19
N THR A 67 2.78 -8.79 -15.57
CA THR A 67 2.72 -7.46 -14.94
C THR A 67 3.88 -6.55 -15.37
N PRO A 68 4.13 -6.40 -16.69
CA PRO A 68 5.33 -5.73 -17.19
C PRO A 68 5.43 -4.24 -16.82
N ASN A 69 4.30 -3.57 -16.56
CA ASN A 69 4.28 -2.16 -16.20
C ASN A 69 4.63 -1.94 -14.72
N LEU A 70 4.11 -2.78 -13.82
CA LEU A 70 4.48 -2.78 -12.40
C LEU A 70 5.91 -3.28 -12.20
N ASP A 71 6.35 -4.28 -12.98
CA ASP A 71 7.75 -4.73 -12.99
C ASP A 71 8.70 -3.60 -13.44
N ARG A 72 8.30 -2.82 -14.45
CA ARG A 72 9.04 -1.63 -14.88
C ARG A 72 8.99 -0.51 -13.84
N LEU A 73 7.87 -0.33 -13.12
CA LEU A 73 7.78 0.61 -12.00
C LEU A 73 8.81 0.24 -10.92
N ALA A 74 8.90 -1.04 -10.54
CA ALA A 74 9.89 -1.54 -9.60
C ALA A 74 11.34 -1.36 -10.10
N LYS A 75 11.60 -1.67 -11.38
CA LYS A 75 12.91 -1.47 -12.01
C LYS A 75 13.35 0.00 -12.03
N ASN A 76 12.41 0.93 -12.10
CA ASN A 76 12.67 2.38 -12.12
C ASN A 76 12.47 3.06 -10.75
N GLY A 77 12.33 2.28 -9.69
CA GLY A 77 12.09 2.75 -8.32
C GLY A 77 12.68 1.82 -7.28
N ILE A 78 12.06 1.80 -6.13
CA ILE A 78 12.41 0.93 -5.01
C ILE A 78 11.29 -0.08 -4.80
N LEU A 79 11.65 -1.36 -4.72
CA LEU A 79 10.78 -2.45 -4.34
C LEU A 79 11.03 -2.78 -2.86
N PHE A 80 10.00 -2.64 -2.01
CA PHE A 80 10.06 -2.98 -0.59
C PHE A 80 9.44 -4.34 -0.37
N THR A 81 10.18 -5.25 0.25
CA THR A 81 9.69 -6.61 0.52
C THR A 81 9.01 -6.74 1.89
N GLN A 82 9.16 -5.75 2.78
CA GLN A 82 8.62 -5.75 4.13
C GLN A 82 7.65 -4.57 4.37
N PHE A 83 6.61 -4.51 3.53
CA PHE A 83 5.55 -3.53 3.71
C PHE A 83 4.29 -4.18 4.30
N TYR A 84 3.67 -3.51 5.28
CA TYR A 84 2.53 -4.04 6.02
C TYR A 84 1.32 -3.13 5.94
N VAL A 85 0.16 -3.74 5.71
CA VAL A 85 -1.12 -3.06 5.92
C VAL A 85 -1.58 -3.26 7.37
N ASN A 86 -2.34 -2.31 7.91
CA ASN A 86 -2.71 -2.32 9.33
C ASN A 86 -4.11 -2.91 9.58
N GLY A 87 -4.65 -3.58 8.58
CA GLY A 87 -5.84 -4.38 8.66
C GLY A 87 -5.78 -5.54 7.68
N SER A 88 -6.31 -6.69 8.02
CA SER A 88 -6.35 -7.85 7.14
C SER A 88 -7.55 -7.86 6.17
N VAL A 89 -8.26 -6.71 6.07
CA VAL A 89 -9.36 -6.46 5.10
C VAL A 89 -9.37 -4.98 4.71
N CYS A 90 -10.16 -4.67 3.66
CA CYS A 90 -10.15 -3.39 2.94
C CYS A 90 -10.32 -2.13 3.82
N SER A 91 -11.46 -1.97 4.52
CA SER A 91 -11.76 -0.70 5.21
C SER A 91 -10.76 -0.36 6.32
N PRO A 92 -10.35 -1.29 7.21
CA PRO A 92 -9.31 -1.02 8.20
C PRO A 92 -8.00 -0.51 7.55
N SER A 93 -7.52 -1.17 6.50
CA SER A 93 -6.30 -0.74 5.83
C SER A 93 -6.45 0.67 5.24
N ARG A 94 -7.59 0.97 4.60
CA ARG A 94 -7.86 2.29 4.02
C ARG A 94 -7.95 3.38 5.09
N VAL A 95 -8.51 3.08 6.28
CA VAL A 95 -8.48 3.98 7.45
C VAL A 95 -7.04 4.28 7.86
N ALA A 96 -6.19 3.26 7.96
CA ALA A 96 -4.80 3.42 8.38
C ALA A 96 -4.01 4.35 7.43
N PHE A 97 -4.14 4.16 6.11
CA PHE A 97 -3.52 5.03 5.11
C PHE A 97 -4.02 6.47 5.16
N MET A 98 -5.31 6.66 5.38
CA MET A 98 -5.90 7.99 5.44
C MET A 98 -5.51 8.76 6.71
N THR A 99 -5.43 8.06 7.85
CA THR A 99 -5.35 8.72 9.17
C THR A 99 -3.99 8.63 9.87
N GLY A 100 -3.12 7.69 9.44
CA GLY A 100 -1.89 7.38 10.17
C GLY A 100 -2.10 6.66 11.50
N HIS A 101 -3.34 6.24 11.80
CA HIS A 101 -3.70 5.51 13.02
C HIS A 101 -4.03 4.05 12.74
N PHE A 102 -3.78 3.17 13.72
CA PHE A 102 -4.35 1.84 13.69
C PHE A 102 -5.87 1.91 13.62
N PRO A 103 -6.51 1.20 12.69
CA PRO A 103 -7.95 1.36 12.40
C PRO A 103 -8.85 1.08 13.61
N ALA A 104 -8.41 0.21 14.52
CA ALA A 104 -9.13 -0.12 15.75
C ALA A 104 -9.32 1.09 16.68
N ARG A 105 -8.48 2.13 16.62
CA ARG A 105 -8.67 3.41 17.35
C ARG A 105 -9.93 4.14 16.91
N HIS A 106 -10.32 3.96 15.63
CA HIS A 106 -11.55 4.52 15.06
C HIS A 106 -12.75 3.57 15.16
N GLY A 107 -12.63 2.46 15.92
CA GLY A 107 -13.66 1.43 16.02
C GLY A 107 -13.86 0.64 14.71
N VAL A 108 -12.94 0.73 13.76
CA VAL A 108 -13.05 0.05 12.47
C VAL A 108 -12.31 -1.27 12.52
N HIS A 109 -13.06 -2.30 12.96
CA HIS A 109 -12.51 -3.64 13.18
C HIS A 109 -12.65 -4.58 11.97
N GLY A 110 -13.49 -4.22 11.00
CA GLY A 110 -13.77 -4.98 9.78
C GLY A 110 -14.14 -4.07 8.62
N HIS A 111 -14.55 -4.64 7.50
CA HIS A 111 -15.00 -3.84 6.37
C HIS A 111 -16.36 -3.17 6.67
N PHE A 112 -16.52 -1.93 6.24
CA PHE A 112 -17.82 -1.27 6.26
C PHE A 112 -18.82 -2.03 5.40
N ALA A 113 -20.02 -2.24 5.93
CA ALA A 113 -21.11 -2.97 5.32
C ALA A 113 -22.43 -2.22 5.51
N ALA A 114 -23.59 -2.87 5.34
CA ALA A 114 -24.87 -2.27 5.69
C ALA A 114 -24.88 -1.85 7.17
N HIS A 115 -25.57 -0.76 7.51
CA HIS A 115 -25.58 -0.16 8.84
C HIS A 115 -25.94 -1.18 9.94
N ARG A 116 -26.90 -2.09 9.67
CA ARG A 116 -27.26 -3.17 10.59
C ARG A 116 -26.07 -4.10 10.91
N GLN A 117 -25.26 -4.42 9.89
CA GLN A 117 -24.10 -5.29 10.06
C GLN A 117 -22.96 -4.56 10.79
N ASN A 118 -22.73 -3.27 10.49
CA ASN A 118 -21.75 -2.46 11.21
C ASN A 118 -22.12 -2.37 12.69
N LYS A 119 -23.38 -2.09 13.01
CA LYS A 119 -23.89 -2.08 14.40
C LYS A 119 -23.69 -3.43 15.10
N ALA A 120 -23.99 -4.53 14.43
CA ALA A 120 -23.77 -5.87 14.99
C ALA A 120 -22.29 -6.18 15.26
N ARG A 121 -21.38 -5.55 14.54
CA ARG A 121 -19.93 -5.65 14.73
C ARG A 121 -19.36 -4.62 15.71
N GLY A 122 -20.19 -3.79 16.32
CA GLY A 122 -19.75 -2.67 17.18
C GLY A 122 -18.92 -1.62 16.44
N MET A 123 -19.18 -1.44 15.15
CA MET A 123 -18.48 -0.51 14.28
C MET A 123 -19.33 0.73 13.98
N PRO A 124 -18.70 1.90 13.75
CA PRO A 124 -19.39 3.04 13.15
C PRO A 124 -19.82 2.69 11.71
N ASN A 125 -20.70 3.52 11.12
CA ASN A 125 -21.14 3.34 9.74
C ASN A 125 -20.17 3.96 8.72
N TRP A 126 -19.28 4.84 9.17
CA TRP A 126 -18.23 5.49 8.39
C TRP A 126 -17.08 5.94 9.28
N LEU A 127 -15.95 6.25 8.69
CA LEU A 127 -14.86 6.95 9.36
C LEU A 127 -15.37 8.33 9.82
N ASP A 128 -15.05 8.73 11.04
CA ASP A 128 -15.39 10.06 11.53
C ASP A 128 -14.85 11.15 10.56
N PRO A 129 -15.71 11.98 9.95
CA PRO A 129 -15.28 13.03 9.05
C PRO A 129 -14.42 14.11 9.72
N LYS A 130 -14.38 14.15 11.06
CA LYS A 130 -13.48 15.05 11.81
C LYS A 130 -12.05 14.52 11.91
N ALA A 131 -11.82 13.25 11.61
CA ALA A 131 -10.49 12.65 11.67
C ALA A 131 -9.51 13.44 10.78
N HIS A 132 -8.28 13.62 11.27
CA HIS A 132 -7.18 14.08 10.43
C HIS A 132 -6.91 13.05 9.34
N THR A 133 -6.93 13.50 8.09
CA THR A 133 -6.61 12.65 6.93
C THR A 133 -5.47 13.26 6.13
N VAL A 134 -4.70 12.40 5.45
CA VAL A 134 -3.61 12.87 4.58
C VAL A 134 -4.10 13.87 3.55
N THR A 135 -5.29 13.65 2.98
CA THR A 135 -5.92 14.54 2.00
C THR A 135 -6.27 15.89 2.60
N ARG A 136 -6.84 15.92 3.80
CA ARG A 136 -7.16 17.17 4.50
C ARG A 136 -5.92 17.99 4.83
N LEU A 137 -4.87 17.35 5.34
CA LEU A 137 -3.62 18.03 5.70
C LEU A 137 -2.94 18.60 4.45
N LEU A 138 -2.89 17.84 3.37
CA LEU A 138 -2.31 18.31 2.11
C LEU A 138 -3.13 19.41 1.46
N ARG A 139 -4.48 19.31 1.47
CA ARG A 139 -5.36 20.36 0.98
C ARG A 139 -5.13 21.67 1.73
N GLY A 140 -5.03 21.60 3.06
CA GLY A 140 -4.70 22.75 3.91
C GLY A 140 -3.32 23.36 3.61
N ALA A 141 -2.42 22.60 3.01
CA ALA A 141 -1.10 23.03 2.57
C ALA A 141 -1.07 23.47 1.09
N GLY A 142 -2.22 23.60 0.43
CA GLY A 142 -2.35 24.10 -0.94
C GLY A 142 -2.20 23.05 -2.05
N TYR A 143 -2.32 21.76 -1.71
CA TYR A 143 -2.45 20.70 -2.71
C TYR A 143 -3.88 20.65 -3.25
N THR A 144 -4.02 20.33 -4.53
CA THR A 144 -5.29 19.85 -5.06
C THR A 144 -5.36 18.33 -4.84
N THR A 145 -6.49 17.86 -4.31
CA THR A 145 -6.63 16.46 -3.87
C THR A 145 -7.67 15.73 -4.68
N GLY A 146 -7.36 14.49 -5.09
CA GLY A 146 -8.24 13.63 -5.87
C GLY A 146 -8.42 12.24 -5.26
N HIS A 147 -9.58 11.61 -5.53
CA HIS A 147 -9.83 10.21 -5.19
C HIS A 147 -10.69 9.54 -6.25
N PHE A 148 -10.16 8.53 -6.91
CA PHE A 148 -10.86 7.80 -7.96
C PHE A 148 -10.86 6.29 -7.67
N GLY A 149 -12.07 5.69 -7.68
CA GLY A 149 -12.26 4.26 -7.47
C GLY A 149 -12.95 3.87 -6.18
N LYS A 150 -12.51 2.79 -5.54
CA LYS A 150 -13.13 2.26 -4.32
C LYS A 150 -12.94 3.21 -3.15
N TRP A 151 -14.04 3.61 -2.51
CA TRP A 151 -13.99 4.43 -1.30
C TRP A 151 -13.84 3.56 -0.04
N HIS A 152 -14.87 2.86 0.31
CA HIS A 152 -14.96 1.89 1.42
C HIS A 152 -14.59 2.45 2.81
N LEU A 153 -14.83 3.75 3.02
CA LEU A 153 -14.69 4.42 4.33
C LEU A 153 -16.06 4.85 4.90
N GLY A 154 -17.12 4.22 4.39
CA GLY A 154 -18.51 4.44 4.75
C GLY A 154 -19.38 4.77 3.55
N SER A 155 -20.65 4.39 3.63
CA SER A 155 -21.65 4.61 2.58
C SER A 155 -23.05 4.48 3.16
N GLY A 156 -24.06 4.81 2.36
CA GLY A 156 -25.47 4.74 2.71
C GLY A 156 -26.02 6.09 3.15
N GLU A 157 -27.22 6.06 3.67
CA GLU A 157 -27.93 7.27 4.11
C GLU A 157 -27.16 8.00 5.21
N GLY A 158 -27.00 9.31 5.08
CA GLY A 158 -26.28 10.17 6.02
C GLY A 158 -24.75 10.04 6.00
N ALA A 159 -24.18 9.18 5.14
CA ALA A 159 -22.73 9.02 5.06
C ALA A 159 -22.08 10.31 4.51
N PRO A 160 -20.98 10.78 5.13
CA PRO A 160 -20.20 11.89 4.60
C PRO A 160 -19.66 11.58 3.19
N SER A 161 -19.56 12.62 2.37
CA SER A 161 -18.94 12.50 1.05
C SER A 161 -17.41 12.42 1.17
N PRO A 162 -16.70 11.93 0.17
CA PRO A 162 -15.23 12.01 0.14
C PRO A 162 -14.71 13.45 0.30
N GLY A 163 -15.48 14.47 -0.14
CA GLY A 163 -15.16 15.88 0.06
C GLY A 163 -15.02 16.31 1.53
N ASP A 164 -15.78 15.67 2.42
CA ASP A 164 -15.74 15.93 3.86
C ASP A 164 -14.41 15.47 4.50
N TYR A 165 -13.63 14.68 3.80
CA TYR A 165 -12.30 14.22 4.22
C TYR A 165 -11.15 14.99 3.55
N GLY A 166 -11.48 16.15 2.92
CA GLY A 166 -10.48 17.00 2.28
C GLY A 166 -10.09 16.55 0.87
N ILE A 167 -11.04 16.00 0.11
CA ILE A 167 -10.86 15.61 -1.29
C ILE A 167 -11.63 16.58 -2.18
N ASP A 168 -10.93 17.25 -3.11
CA ASP A 168 -11.51 18.27 -3.98
C ASP A 168 -12.27 17.69 -5.17
N GLU A 169 -11.76 16.61 -5.76
CA GLU A 169 -12.38 15.94 -6.91
C GLU A 169 -12.42 14.42 -6.70
N HIS A 170 -13.58 13.82 -6.89
CA HIS A 170 -13.74 12.39 -6.70
C HIS A 170 -14.77 11.77 -7.64
N CYS A 171 -14.55 10.51 -7.97
CA CYS A 171 -15.53 9.63 -8.62
C CYS A 171 -15.29 8.21 -8.08
N THR A 172 -16.26 7.64 -7.38
CA THR A 172 -15.99 6.50 -6.51
C THR A 172 -16.95 5.35 -6.74
N ARG A 173 -16.68 4.25 -6.06
CA ARG A 173 -17.61 3.15 -5.81
C ARG A 173 -17.84 3.07 -4.31
N SER A 174 -19.12 2.99 -3.92
CA SER A 174 -19.55 2.82 -2.50
C SER A 174 -19.24 4.03 -1.60
N SER A 175 -19.54 5.25 -2.09
CA SER A 175 -19.61 6.48 -1.29
C SER A 175 -20.91 7.23 -1.58
N SER A 176 -21.13 8.34 -0.89
CA SER A 176 -22.04 9.40 -1.32
C SER A 176 -21.30 10.34 -2.28
N GLY A 177 -21.94 10.76 -3.38
CA GLY A 177 -21.36 11.62 -4.41
C GLY A 177 -21.22 10.94 -5.78
N PRO A 178 -20.43 11.52 -6.70
CA PRO A 178 -20.26 10.96 -8.05
C PRO A 178 -19.77 9.52 -8.03
N GLN A 179 -20.44 8.63 -8.76
CA GLN A 179 -20.16 7.21 -8.85
C GLN A 179 -19.52 6.86 -10.20
N LEU A 180 -18.76 5.76 -10.21
CA LEU A 180 -18.30 5.13 -11.43
C LEU A 180 -19.52 4.68 -12.26
N GLU A 181 -19.44 4.85 -13.56
CA GLU A 181 -20.53 4.59 -14.50
C GLU A 181 -20.62 3.11 -14.90
N GLY A 182 -21.78 2.70 -15.41
CA GLY A 182 -21.97 1.37 -15.99
C GLY A 182 -22.03 0.23 -14.97
N THR A 183 -22.44 0.49 -13.73
CA THR A 183 -22.46 -0.53 -12.67
C THR A 183 -23.42 -1.70 -12.94
N SER A 184 -24.36 -1.57 -13.90
CA SER A 184 -25.22 -2.64 -14.40
C SER A 184 -24.60 -3.47 -15.53
N ASP A 185 -23.49 -3.02 -16.12
CA ASP A 185 -22.76 -3.80 -17.13
C ASP A 185 -22.13 -5.03 -16.44
N PRO A 186 -22.36 -6.26 -16.95
CA PRO A 186 -21.71 -7.46 -16.40
C PRO A 186 -20.18 -7.36 -16.43
N TYR A 187 -19.62 -6.58 -17.35
CA TYR A 187 -18.17 -6.30 -17.44
C TYR A 187 -17.74 -5.05 -16.68
N PHE A 188 -18.59 -4.46 -15.84
CA PHE A 188 -18.26 -3.24 -15.09
C PHE A 188 -16.92 -3.33 -14.37
N ARG A 189 -16.69 -4.42 -13.64
CA ARG A 189 -15.44 -4.58 -12.89
C ARG A 189 -14.22 -4.69 -13.79
N ALA A 190 -14.34 -5.38 -14.92
CA ALA A 190 -13.28 -5.48 -15.92
C ALA A 190 -12.91 -4.13 -16.56
N LYS A 191 -13.89 -3.22 -16.68
CA LYS A 191 -13.73 -1.88 -17.27
C LYS A 191 -13.43 -0.81 -16.22
N SER A 192 -13.59 -1.12 -14.94
CA SER A 192 -13.51 -0.13 -13.86
C SER A 192 -12.14 0.50 -13.70
N THR A 193 -11.06 -0.27 -13.88
CA THR A 193 -9.69 0.25 -13.77
C THR A 193 -9.41 1.26 -14.88
N ALA A 194 -9.86 1.02 -16.10
CA ALA A 194 -9.76 1.98 -17.20
C ALA A 194 -10.46 3.30 -16.87
N GLN A 195 -11.71 3.25 -16.38
CA GLN A 195 -12.45 4.44 -15.99
C GLN A 195 -11.74 5.21 -14.87
N ILE A 196 -11.22 4.52 -13.86
CA ILE A 196 -10.48 5.12 -12.74
C ILE A 196 -9.22 5.83 -13.26
N VAL A 197 -8.48 5.19 -14.16
CA VAL A 197 -7.27 5.76 -14.77
C VAL A 197 -7.60 6.95 -15.64
N ASP A 198 -8.65 6.91 -16.47
CA ASP A 198 -9.08 8.02 -17.31
C ASP A 198 -9.44 9.25 -16.48
N ARG A 199 -10.20 9.08 -15.39
CA ARG A 199 -10.53 10.17 -14.45
C ARG A 199 -9.27 10.71 -13.76
N THR A 200 -8.34 9.82 -13.40
CA THR A 200 -7.06 10.23 -12.79
C THR A 200 -6.21 11.03 -13.76
N ILE A 201 -6.11 10.61 -15.01
CA ILE A 201 -5.37 11.32 -16.08
C ILE A 201 -5.96 12.71 -16.27
N SER A 202 -7.28 12.82 -16.43
CA SER A 202 -7.98 14.11 -16.57
C SER A 202 -7.72 15.04 -15.38
N PHE A 203 -7.72 14.50 -14.16
CA PHE A 203 -7.39 15.26 -12.95
C PHE A 203 -5.95 15.76 -12.97
N ILE A 204 -4.99 14.93 -13.36
CA ILE A 204 -3.56 15.29 -13.44
C ILE A 204 -3.33 16.37 -14.50
N GLU A 205 -3.90 16.23 -15.70
CA GLU A 205 -3.81 17.20 -16.78
C GLU A 205 -4.32 18.59 -16.37
N LYS A 206 -5.48 18.62 -15.73
CA LYS A 206 -6.10 19.84 -15.19
C LYS A 206 -5.25 20.51 -14.12
N ASN A 207 -4.54 19.74 -13.31
CA ASN A 207 -3.79 20.22 -12.14
C ASN A 207 -2.26 20.19 -12.30
N ARG A 208 -1.73 19.92 -13.50
CA ARG A 208 -0.28 19.74 -13.76
C ARG A 208 0.62 20.88 -13.30
N ASN A 209 0.08 22.09 -13.16
CA ASN A 209 0.81 23.29 -12.75
C ASN A 209 0.74 23.57 -11.25
N LYS A 210 0.03 22.75 -10.48
CA LYS A 210 -0.13 22.85 -9.02
C LYS A 210 0.33 21.55 -8.37
N PRO A 211 0.75 21.57 -7.09
CA PRO A 211 0.98 20.33 -6.38
C PRO A 211 -0.33 19.59 -6.19
N PHE A 212 -0.32 18.28 -6.45
CA PHE A 212 -1.50 17.44 -6.28
C PHE A 212 -1.19 16.15 -5.51
N TYR A 213 -2.23 15.64 -4.87
CA TYR A 213 -2.27 14.31 -4.28
C TYR A 213 -3.48 13.56 -4.82
N VAL A 214 -3.30 12.34 -5.30
CA VAL A 214 -4.41 11.54 -5.80
C VAL A 214 -4.35 10.09 -5.34
N ASN A 215 -5.46 9.60 -4.81
CA ASN A 215 -5.73 8.20 -4.55
C ASN A 215 -6.33 7.54 -5.81
N VAL A 216 -5.67 6.50 -6.31
CA VAL A 216 -6.09 5.66 -7.44
C VAL A 216 -6.40 4.28 -6.88
N TRP A 217 -7.59 4.12 -6.28
CA TRP A 217 -7.94 2.90 -5.56
C TRP A 217 -8.82 2.00 -6.42
N THR A 218 -8.22 0.97 -6.99
CA THR A 218 -8.90 0.10 -7.94
C THR A 218 -9.88 -0.87 -7.26
N LEU A 219 -10.70 -1.56 -8.08
CA LEU A 219 -11.68 -2.54 -7.61
C LEU A 219 -11.24 -3.98 -7.85
N VAL A 220 -10.13 -4.17 -8.53
CA VAL A 220 -9.59 -5.49 -8.90
C VAL A 220 -8.28 -5.75 -8.15
N PRO A 221 -7.99 -7.03 -7.89
CA PRO A 221 -8.70 -8.25 -8.28
C PRO A 221 -9.75 -8.76 -7.27
N HIS A 222 -10.39 -7.90 -6.48
CA HIS A 222 -11.51 -8.29 -5.60
C HIS A 222 -12.72 -8.84 -6.40
N ALA A 223 -13.40 -9.84 -5.87
CA ALA A 223 -14.60 -10.45 -6.45
C ALA A 223 -15.74 -9.43 -6.72
N THR A 224 -16.58 -9.62 -7.71
CA THR A 224 -16.66 -10.73 -8.65
C THR A 224 -15.90 -10.35 -9.92
N LEU A 225 -15.03 -11.23 -10.40
CA LEU A 225 -14.23 -10.97 -11.60
C LEU A 225 -14.95 -11.48 -12.84
N HIS A 226 -15.04 -10.64 -13.85
CA HIS A 226 -15.63 -10.97 -15.15
C HIS A 226 -14.86 -10.24 -16.25
N PRO A 227 -13.62 -10.64 -16.56
CA PRO A 227 -12.85 -10.06 -17.66
C PRO A 227 -13.50 -10.38 -19.01
N THR A 228 -13.28 -9.51 -19.99
CA THR A 228 -13.74 -9.74 -21.36
C THR A 228 -12.96 -10.88 -22.02
N ASP A 229 -13.49 -11.45 -23.10
CA ASP A 229 -12.79 -12.50 -23.85
C ASP A 229 -11.44 -11.97 -24.38
N GLU A 230 -11.36 -10.71 -24.79
CA GLU A 230 -10.11 -10.06 -25.23
C GLU A 230 -9.06 -10.03 -24.09
N GLN A 231 -9.46 -9.63 -22.89
CA GLN A 231 -8.57 -9.63 -21.72
C GLN A 231 -8.10 -11.04 -21.35
N MET A 232 -8.94 -12.06 -21.57
CA MET A 232 -8.64 -13.46 -21.27
C MET A 232 -7.76 -14.16 -22.30
N LYS A 233 -7.69 -13.65 -23.54
CA LYS A 233 -6.97 -14.28 -24.65
C LYS A 233 -5.50 -14.65 -24.33
N PRO A 234 -4.69 -13.84 -23.64
CA PRO A 234 -3.31 -14.23 -23.29
C PRO A 234 -3.21 -15.45 -22.36
N TYR A 235 -4.33 -15.88 -21.78
CA TYR A 235 -4.42 -16.95 -20.80
C TYR A 235 -5.29 -18.14 -21.24
N GLU A 236 -5.54 -18.30 -22.54
CA GLU A 236 -6.32 -19.41 -23.10
C GLU A 236 -5.78 -20.80 -22.70
N ARG A 237 -4.47 -20.91 -22.46
CA ARG A 237 -3.86 -22.15 -21.98
C ARG A 237 -4.41 -22.66 -20.63
N TYR A 238 -5.07 -21.78 -19.86
CA TYR A 238 -5.72 -22.13 -18.58
C TYR A 238 -7.23 -22.35 -18.74
N ALA A 239 -7.77 -22.27 -19.94
CA ALA A 239 -9.17 -22.58 -20.19
C ALA A 239 -9.41 -24.09 -19.99
N PRO A 240 -10.47 -24.47 -19.27
CA PRO A 240 -10.84 -25.88 -19.13
C PRO A 240 -11.32 -26.44 -20.47
N ARG A 241 -10.96 -27.69 -20.75
CA ARG A 241 -11.35 -28.37 -21.99
C ARG A 241 -12.73 -29.00 -21.86
N GLY A 242 -13.55 -28.91 -22.92
CA GLY A 242 -14.81 -29.61 -23.02
C GLY A 242 -15.94 -29.09 -22.13
N VAL A 243 -15.81 -27.88 -21.57
CA VAL A 243 -16.83 -27.26 -20.73
C VAL A 243 -17.07 -25.80 -21.13
N PRO A 244 -18.31 -25.26 -20.96
CA PRO A 244 -18.68 -23.93 -21.46
C PRO A 244 -18.24 -22.77 -20.54
N TYR A 245 -17.50 -23.02 -19.45
CA TYR A 245 -17.08 -21.98 -18.51
C TYR A 245 -15.58 -21.67 -18.60
N LYS A 246 -15.19 -20.49 -18.15
CA LYS A 246 -13.80 -20.02 -18.15
C LYS A 246 -13.03 -20.59 -16.96
N GLY A 247 -11.70 -20.74 -17.11
CA GLY A 247 -10.82 -21.22 -16.04
C GLY A 247 -10.59 -20.15 -14.97
N ALA A 248 -10.55 -20.55 -13.70
CA ALA A 248 -10.32 -19.62 -12.59
C ALA A 248 -9.01 -18.84 -12.73
N LYS A 249 -7.91 -19.53 -13.11
CA LYS A 249 -6.62 -18.88 -13.39
C LYS A 249 -6.71 -17.92 -14.58
N GLN A 250 -7.41 -18.31 -15.63
CA GLN A 250 -7.61 -17.48 -16.82
C GLN A 250 -8.26 -16.15 -16.45
N ILE A 251 -9.33 -16.21 -15.66
CA ILE A 251 -10.10 -15.04 -15.20
C ILE A 251 -9.26 -14.15 -14.28
N TYR A 252 -8.60 -14.72 -13.29
CA TYR A 252 -7.82 -13.96 -12.32
C TYR A 252 -6.61 -13.28 -12.98
N TYR A 253 -5.83 -14.04 -13.76
CA TYR A 253 -4.63 -13.54 -14.41
C TYR A 253 -4.93 -12.44 -15.42
N ALA A 254 -6.04 -12.60 -16.18
CA ALA A 254 -6.50 -11.57 -17.09
C ALA A 254 -6.84 -10.26 -16.35
N SER A 255 -7.52 -10.37 -15.21
CA SER A 255 -7.91 -9.21 -14.39
C SER A 255 -6.69 -8.46 -13.82
N VAL A 256 -5.68 -9.18 -13.35
CA VAL A 256 -4.43 -8.57 -12.83
C VAL A 256 -3.61 -7.97 -13.98
N THR A 257 -3.56 -8.60 -15.14
CA THR A 257 -2.86 -8.05 -16.32
C THR A 257 -3.53 -6.80 -16.85
N ASP A 258 -4.88 -6.73 -16.83
CA ASP A 258 -5.56 -5.48 -17.19
C ASP A 258 -5.27 -4.37 -16.18
N LEU A 259 -5.30 -4.66 -14.88
CA LEU A 259 -4.87 -3.72 -13.84
C LEU A 259 -3.47 -3.16 -14.14
N ASP A 260 -2.50 -4.02 -14.42
CA ASP A 260 -1.13 -3.63 -14.80
C ASP A 260 -1.10 -2.73 -16.04
N THR A 261 -1.88 -3.10 -17.07
CA THR A 261 -1.96 -2.35 -18.32
C THR A 261 -2.49 -0.93 -18.08
N GLN A 262 -3.55 -0.78 -17.30
CA GLN A 262 -4.13 0.54 -17.01
C GLN A 262 -3.19 1.39 -16.15
N ILE A 263 -2.51 0.80 -15.17
CA ILE A 263 -1.47 1.49 -14.39
C ILE A 263 -0.33 1.94 -15.31
N GLY A 264 0.05 1.12 -16.29
CA GLY A 264 1.04 1.49 -17.31
C GLY A 264 0.64 2.74 -18.10
N ARG A 265 -0.65 2.86 -18.48
CA ARG A 265 -1.19 4.07 -19.14
C ARG A 265 -1.05 5.31 -18.26
N LEU A 266 -1.39 5.20 -16.97
CA LEU A 266 -1.27 6.30 -16.01
C LEU A 266 0.18 6.76 -15.88
N ILE A 267 1.11 5.82 -15.71
CA ILE A 267 2.55 6.11 -15.58
C ILE A 267 3.08 6.78 -16.84
N ALA A 268 2.73 6.26 -18.02
CA ALA A 268 3.12 6.82 -19.31
C ALA A 268 2.63 8.27 -19.48
N LYS A 269 1.40 8.58 -19.02
CA LYS A 269 0.86 9.93 -19.07
C LYS A 269 1.62 10.89 -18.13
N VAL A 270 2.01 10.45 -16.94
CA VAL A 270 2.86 11.26 -16.03
C VAL A 270 4.21 11.57 -16.67
N ASP A 271 4.79 10.58 -17.36
CA ASP A 271 6.07 10.73 -18.07
C ASP A 271 5.92 11.69 -19.29
N GLU A 272 4.85 11.54 -20.08
CA GLU A 272 4.50 12.41 -21.23
C GLU A 272 4.32 13.88 -20.81
N LEU A 273 3.69 14.12 -19.67
CA LEU A 273 3.47 15.46 -19.12
C LEU A 273 4.74 16.09 -18.51
N GLY A 274 5.87 15.38 -18.49
CA GLY A 274 7.11 15.85 -17.89
C GLY A 274 7.08 15.97 -16.36
N LEU A 275 6.17 15.24 -15.70
CA LEU A 275 5.95 15.33 -14.25
C LEU A 275 6.77 14.34 -13.44
N SER A 276 7.46 13.39 -14.07
CA SER A 276 8.13 12.25 -13.41
C SER A 276 9.12 12.66 -12.33
N ASN A 277 9.89 13.73 -12.55
CA ASN A 277 10.89 14.22 -11.61
C ASN A 277 10.28 14.87 -10.35
N ASN A 278 9.01 15.29 -10.43
CA ASN A 278 8.32 15.95 -9.32
C ASN A 278 7.12 15.14 -8.82
N THR A 279 7.06 13.84 -9.12
CA THR A 279 5.92 12.99 -8.73
C THR A 279 6.41 11.71 -8.06
N VAL A 280 5.96 11.50 -6.83
CA VAL A 280 6.06 10.23 -6.12
C VAL A 280 4.91 9.34 -6.57
N ILE A 281 5.23 8.20 -7.15
CA ILE A 281 4.24 7.15 -7.49
C ILE A 281 4.48 5.98 -6.54
N ALA A 282 3.46 5.65 -5.75
CA ALA A 282 3.47 4.50 -4.85
C ALA A 282 2.37 3.52 -5.25
N PHE A 283 2.69 2.22 -5.24
CA PHE A 283 1.77 1.12 -5.51
C PHE A 283 1.75 0.14 -4.34
N SER A 284 0.55 -0.30 -3.93
CA SER A 284 0.35 -1.37 -2.94
C SER A 284 -1.00 -2.06 -3.10
N SER A 285 -1.32 -2.98 -2.17
CA SER A 285 -2.63 -3.63 -2.01
C SER A 285 -3.16 -3.43 -0.60
N ASP A 286 -4.48 -3.48 -0.42
CA ASP A 286 -5.15 -3.18 0.85
C ASP A 286 -5.17 -4.35 1.85
N ASN A 287 -5.04 -5.58 1.39
CA ASN A 287 -4.89 -6.79 2.22
C ASN A 287 -4.46 -7.98 1.33
N GLY A 288 -4.15 -9.10 1.98
CA GLY A 288 -3.83 -10.34 1.29
C GLY A 288 -4.95 -10.83 0.37
N PRO A 289 -4.64 -11.81 -0.51
CA PRO A 289 -5.57 -12.30 -1.50
C PRO A 289 -6.78 -12.98 -0.82
N GLU A 290 -7.95 -12.95 -1.48
CA GLU A 290 -9.19 -13.52 -0.96
C GLU A 290 -9.05 -15.03 -0.72
N ASP A 291 -9.83 -15.56 0.19
CA ASP A 291 -9.92 -16.99 0.44
C ASP A 291 -10.90 -17.66 -0.52
N PHE A 292 -10.55 -18.83 -1.03
CA PHE A 292 -11.37 -19.56 -2.00
C PHE A 292 -12.60 -20.24 -1.39
N ASP A 293 -12.69 -20.35 -0.07
CA ASP A 293 -13.90 -20.86 0.64
C ASP A 293 -15.02 -19.82 0.76
N ILE A 294 -14.80 -18.60 0.30
CA ILE A 294 -15.82 -17.57 0.28
C ILE A 294 -16.72 -17.76 -0.94
N ARG A 295 -18.03 -17.93 -0.74
CA ARG A 295 -18.99 -18.20 -1.83
C ARG A 295 -18.94 -17.22 -2.99
N ASN A 296 -18.69 -15.96 -2.72
CA ASN A 296 -18.59 -14.88 -3.71
C ASN A 296 -17.15 -14.53 -4.05
N ALA A 297 -16.19 -15.39 -3.75
CA ALA A 297 -14.80 -15.17 -4.12
C ALA A 297 -14.62 -15.08 -5.63
N ALA A 298 -15.45 -15.82 -6.38
CA ALA A 298 -15.59 -15.67 -7.83
C ALA A 298 -14.24 -15.51 -8.54
N HIS A 299 -13.36 -16.49 -8.33
CA HIS A 299 -12.00 -16.58 -8.87
C HIS A 299 -10.93 -15.71 -8.20
N SER A 300 -11.28 -14.71 -7.37
CA SER A 300 -10.27 -13.91 -6.63
C SER A 300 -9.46 -14.75 -5.64
N GLY A 301 -9.97 -15.91 -5.20
CA GLY A 301 -9.23 -16.86 -4.38
C GLY A 301 -7.99 -17.47 -5.06
N ILE A 302 -7.79 -17.26 -6.36
CA ILE A 302 -6.58 -17.67 -7.10
C ILE A 302 -5.36 -16.80 -6.73
N GLY A 303 -5.56 -15.60 -6.18
CA GLY A 303 -4.47 -14.72 -5.78
C GLY A 303 -3.46 -15.40 -4.86
N SER A 304 -2.21 -14.98 -4.92
CA SER A 304 -1.06 -15.59 -4.25
C SER A 304 -0.50 -14.71 -3.14
N ALA A 305 -0.43 -15.23 -1.92
CA ALA A 305 0.32 -14.61 -0.83
C ALA A 305 1.85 -14.82 -0.95
N GLY A 306 2.33 -15.41 -2.05
CA GLY A 306 3.72 -15.81 -2.18
C GLY A 306 4.08 -16.98 -1.25
N PRO A 307 5.21 -16.93 -0.55
CA PRO A 307 5.59 -17.98 0.40
C PRO A 307 4.89 -17.87 1.76
N PHE A 308 4.13 -16.78 1.99
CA PHE A 308 3.64 -16.43 3.30
C PHE A 308 2.37 -17.19 3.70
N ARG A 309 2.32 -17.57 4.97
CA ARG A 309 1.15 -18.16 5.61
C ARG A 309 0.03 -17.12 5.74
N GLY A 310 -1.21 -17.56 5.60
CA GLY A 310 -2.37 -16.68 5.75
C GLY A 310 -2.80 -16.01 4.46
N ARG A 311 -4.00 -15.46 4.49
CA ARG A 311 -4.67 -14.75 3.40
C ARG A 311 -5.55 -13.65 4.00
N LYS A 312 -6.40 -13.01 3.23
CA LYS A 312 -7.39 -12.02 3.72
C LYS A 312 -8.06 -12.49 5.01
N ARG A 313 -8.24 -11.61 5.98
CA ARG A 313 -8.74 -11.84 7.35
C ARG A 313 -7.74 -12.48 8.30
N SER A 314 -6.61 -12.97 7.82
CA SER A 314 -5.56 -13.52 8.67
C SER A 314 -4.58 -12.43 9.12
N LEU A 315 -4.04 -12.54 10.33
CA LEU A 315 -2.97 -11.68 10.84
C LEU A 315 -1.57 -12.24 10.57
N TYR A 316 -1.47 -13.42 9.96
CA TYR A 316 -0.21 -13.93 9.45
C TYR A 316 0.29 -13.09 8.27
N GLU A 317 1.57 -13.24 7.94
CA GLU A 317 2.24 -12.43 6.92
C GLU A 317 1.45 -12.35 5.60
N GLY A 318 0.92 -13.47 5.10
CA GLY A 318 0.16 -13.50 3.84
C GLY A 318 -1.16 -12.70 3.85
N GLY A 319 -1.67 -12.34 5.03
CA GLY A 319 -2.85 -11.50 5.18
C GLY A 319 -2.53 -10.01 5.31
N VAL A 320 -1.32 -9.66 5.80
CA VAL A 320 -0.96 -8.28 6.17
C VAL A 320 0.32 -7.76 5.51
N ARG A 321 1.18 -8.62 4.94
CA ARG A 321 2.37 -8.21 4.19
C ARG A 321 2.06 -8.10 2.72
N MET A 322 2.20 -6.90 2.16
CA MET A 322 1.75 -6.56 0.81
C MET A 322 2.92 -6.10 -0.07
N PRO A 323 2.78 -6.15 -1.41
CA PRO A 323 3.73 -5.51 -2.29
C PRO A 323 3.73 -4.00 -2.05
N PHE A 324 4.92 -3.38 -2.10
CA PHE A 324 5.05 -1.93 -2.05
C PHE A 324 6.18 -1.47 -2.97
N ILE A 325 5.83 -0.66 -3.95
CA ILE A 325 6.75 -0.15 -4.95
C ILE A 325 6.65 1.37 -4.95
N VAL A 326 7.78 2.06 -4.91
CA VAL A 326 7.83 3.52 -4.95
C VAL A 326 8.78 3.99 -6.03
N ARG A 327 8.30 4.87 -6.93
CA ARG A 327 9.13 5.58 -7.90
C ARG A 327 9.11 7.08 -7.61
N TRP A 328 10.27 7.69 -7.50
CA TRP A 328 10.46 9.13 -7.53
C TRP A 328 11.72 9.44 -8.34
N SER A 329 11.54 9.69 -9.61
CA SER A 329 12.65 9.87 -10.56
C SER A 329 13.59 10.99 -10.11
N ASN A 330 14.91 10.77 -10.20
CA ASN A 330 15.97 11.66 -9.77
C ASN A 330 16.06 11.98 -8.26
N HIS A 331 15.17 11.44 -7.44
CA HIS A 331 15.18 11.60 -5.97
C HIS A 331 15.43 10.29 -5.23
N ALA A 332 14.89 9.19 -5.73
CA ALA A 332 15.07 7.85 -5.20
C ALA A 332 15.90 6.99 -6.18
N PRO A 333 16.70 6.03 -5.68
CA PRO A 333 17.45 5.13 -6.56
C PRO A 333 16.51 4.25 -7.38
N ALA A 334 16.87 4.00 -8.63
CA ALA A 334 16.18 3.04 -9.49
C ALA A 334 16.73 1.62 -9.29
N GLY A 335 15.84 0.61 -9.39
CA GLY A 335 16.21 -0.80 -9.36
C GLY A 335 16.69 -1.31 -7.99
N LYS A 336 16.38 -0.58 -6.90
CA LYS A 336 16.70 -1.02 -5.55
C LYS A 336 15.62 -1.97 -5.02
N ALA A 337 16.04 -3.13 -4.51
CA ALA A 337 15.22 -3.92 -3.61
C ALA A 337 15.62 -3.60 -2.16
N ASP A 338 14.64 -3.30 -1.31
CA ASP A 338 14.82 -3.06 0.11
C ASP A 338 14.09 -4.16 0.89
N ASP A 339 14.86 -5.08 1.44
CA ASP A 339 14.41 -6.23 2.22
C ASP A 339 14.59 -6.05 3.73
N ALA A 340 15.15 -4.93 4.15
CA ALA A 340 15.46 -4.63 5.55
C ALA A 340 14.47 -3.66 6.19
N THR A 341 13.97 -2.68 5.44
CA THR A 341 13.14 -1.61 6.00
C THR A 341 11.69 -2.06 6.18
N VAL A 342 11.20 -2.00 7.41
CA VAL A 342 9.80 -2.29 7.75
C VAL A 342 8.96 -1.03 7.64
N ILE A 343 8.07 -0.98 6.65
CA ILE A 343 7.13 0.14 6.42
C ILE A 343 5.70 -0.37 6.60
N ALA A 344 4.80 0.50 7.05
CA ALA A 344 3.39 0.14 7.18
C ALA A 344 2.44 1.22 6.66
N GLY A 345 1.17 0.87 6.44
CA GLY A 345 0.14 1.78 5.95
C GLY A 345 -0.03 3.02 6.82
N VAL A 346 0.07 2.89 8.15
CA VAL A 346 0.03 4.02 9.10
C VAL A 346 1.17 5.03 8.91
N ASP A 347 2.27 4.65 8.26
CA ASP A 347 3.39 5.53 7.99
C ASP A 347 3.15 6.48 6.82
N TRP A 348 2.14 6.17 5.97
CA TRP A 348 1.89 6.93 4.76
C TRP A 348 1.60 8.41 5.04
N LEU A 349 0.68 8.70 5.96
CA LEU A 349 0.32 10.09 6.31
C LEU A 349 1.53 10.88 6.82
N PRO A 350 2.28 10.47 7.87
CA PRO A 350 3.43 11.24 8.35
C PRO A 350 4.54 11.33 7.30
N THR A 351 4.77 10.30 6.50
CA THR A 351 5.79 10.30 5.44
C THR A 351 5.46 11.29 4.32
N VAL A 352 4.22 11.26 3.82
CA VAL A 352 3.77 12.19 2.77
C VAL A 352 3.79 13.63 3.26
N CYS A 353 3.35 13.87 4.50
CA CYS A 353 3.41 15.21 5.11
C CYS A 353 4.87 15.70 5.23
N SER A 354 5.79 14.84 5.64
CA SER A 354 7.23 15.16 5.71
C SER A 354 7.78 15.54 4.34
N LEU A 355 7.56 14.71 3.32
CA LEU A 355 8.00 14.97 1.95
C LEU A 355 7.37 16.24 1.35
N ALA A 356 6.15 16.57 1.75
CA ALA A 356 5.44 17.78 1.33
C ALA A 356 5.82 19.04 2.11
N GLY A 357 6.64 18.93 3.16
CA GLY A 357 6.97 20.01 4.09
C GLY A 357 5.77 20.45 4.92
N VAL A 358 4.83 19.57 5.22
CA VAL A 358 3.61 19.82 6.00
C VAL A 358 3.82 19.37 7.44
N ARG A 359 3.68 20.32 8.38
CA ARG A 359 3.73 20.00 9.81
C ARG A 359 2.46 19.26 10.23
N LEU A 360 2.62 18.19 10.98
CA LEU A 360 1.48 17.49 11.57
C LEU A 360 0.84 18.34 12.68
N PRO A 361 -0.52 18.32 12.81
CA PRO A 361 -1.23 18.94 13.93
C PRO A 361 -0.73 18.38 15.28
N ALA A 362 -0.70 19.23 16.30
CA ALA A 362 -0.20 18.84 17.63
C ALA A 362 -1.08 17.77 18.31
N ASP A 363 -2.37 17.74 17.97
CA ASP A 363 -3.36 16.78 18.45
C ASP A 363 -3.39 15.46 17.64
N LEU A 364 -2.72 15.42 16.49
CA LEU A 364 -2.52 14.20 15.73
C LEU A 364 -1.30 13.46 16.29
N ASN A 365 -1.56 12.36 16.99
CA ASN A 365 -0.52 11.46 17.47
C ASN A 365 -0.54 10.16 16.63
N PRO A 366 0.12 10.13 15.46
CA PRO A 366 0.04 8.98 14.56
C PRO A 366 0.70 7.74 15.17
N ASP A 367 0.10 6.57 14.93
CA ASP A 367 0.73 5.28 15.23
C ASP A 367 1.92 5.02 14.28
N GLY A 368 1.84 5.58 13.08
CA GLY A 368 2.92 5.57 12.11
C GLY A 368 4.08 6.49 12.46
N GLN A 369 5.15 6.37 11.69
CA GLN A 369 6.33 7.24 11.75
C GLN A 369 6.71 7.72 10.35
N ASP A 370 7.45 8.82 10.28
CA ASP A 370 8.00 9.31 9.02
C ASP A 370 9.04 8.33 8.47
N MET A 371 8.79 7.79 7.28
CA MET A 371 9.65 6.88 6.53
C MET A 371 10.19 7.52 5.25
N SER A 372 10.22 8.84 5.15
CA SER A 372 10.68 9.58 3.97
C SER A 372 12.09 9.18 3.54
N ASP A 373 13.00 8.94 4.49
CA ASP A 373 14.35 8.46 4.19
C ASP A 373 14.32 7.12 3.44
N ALA A 374 13.46 6.18 3.84
CA ALA A 374 13.32 4.90 3.15
C ALA A 374 12.83 5.09 1.72
N LEU A 375 11.83 5.96 1.50
CA LEU A 375 11.32 6.27 0.15
C LEU A 375 12.35 6.97 -0.73
N LEU A 376 13.37 7.59 -0.13
CA LEU A 376 14.53 8.17 -0.80
C LEU A 376 15.72 7.19 -0.92
N GLY A 377 15.51 5.92 -0.57
CA GLY A 377 16.51 4.86 -0.68
C GLY A 377 17.55 4.85 0.44
N ARG A 378 17.37 5.62 1.51
CA ARG A 378 18.22 5.58 2.71
C ARG A 378 17.60 4.63 3.73
N PRO A 379 18.34 3.66 4.27
CA PRO A 379 17.82 2.74 5.29
C PRO A 379 17.24 3.48 6.49
N LYS A 380 16.09 3.05 6.97
CA LYS A 380 15.47 3.61 8.18
C LYS A 380 14.89 2.51 9.05
N GLN A 381 15.39 2.41 10.26
CA GLN A 381 14.88 1.47 11.25
C GLN A 381 13.53 1.95 11.79
N ARG A 382 12.58 1.02 11.93
CA ARG A 382 11.33 1.27 12.63
C ARG A 382 11.56 1.29 14.15
N THR A 383 11.00 2.27 14.83
CA THR A 383 11.08 2.44 16.29
C THR A 383 9.75 2.23 17.01
N LYS A 384 8.65 2.21 16.28
CA LYS A 384 7.30 1.96 16.81
C LYS A 384 6.84 0.57 16.39
N PRO A 385 6.33 -0.28 17.31
CA PRO A 385 5.83 -1.60 16.93
C PRO A 385 4.58 -1.49 16.06
N LEU A 386 4.34 -2.51 15.25
CA LEU A 386 3.10 -2.66 14.48
C LEU A 386 2.14 -3.56 15.25
N MET A 387 0.87 -3.18 15.27
CA MET A 387 -0.16 -3.91 16.02
C MET A 387 -1.39 -4.15 15.18
N TRP A 388 -2.01 -5.32 15.37
CA TRP A 388 -3.21 -5.72 14.66
C TRP A 388 -4.20 -6.38 15.61
N GLN A 389 -5.49 -6.26 15.25
CA GLN A 389 -6.57 -6.97 15.89
C GLN A 389 -7.55 -7.47 14.84
N TRP A 390 -7.99 -8.73 14.98
CA TRP A 390 -9.08 -9.32 14.21
C TRP A 390 -10.08 -10.01 15.13
N ARG A 391 -11.33 -9.54 15.13
CA ARG A 391 -12.38 -9.96 16.08
C ARG A 391 -13.39 -10.93 15.48
N PHE A 392 -13.16 -11.37 14.25
CA PHE A 392 -14.12 -12.14 13.49
C PHE A 392 -13.54 -13.49 13.06
N ARG A 393 -14.41 -14.33 12.49
CA ARG A 393 -14.00 -15.59 11.90
C ARG A 393 -12.96 -15.37 10.80
N VAL A 394 -11.93 -16.20 10.77
CA VAL A 394 -11.05 -16.41 9.62
C VAL A 394 -11.58 -17.59 8.83
N PHE A 395 -11.80 -17.41 7.55
CA PHE A 395 -12.32 -18.44 6.66
C PHE A 395 -11.18 -19.29 6.10
N GLY A 396 -11.56 -20.38 5.41
CA GLY A 396 -10.65 -21.21 4.65
C GLY A 396 -9.82 -22.18 5.47
N ASP A 397 -8.64 -22.49 4.95
CA ASP A 397 -7.73 -23.48 5.49
C ASP A 397 -7.31 -23.18 6.94
N MET A 398 -6.98 -24.22 7.69
CA MET A 398 -6.43 -24.10 9.05
C MET A 398 -5.21 -23.20 9.12
N THR A 399 -4.37 -23.22 8.10
CA THR A 399 -3.16 -22.38 8.01
C THR A 399 -3.46 -20.89 8.02
N ASN A 400 -4.68 -20.48 7.61
CA ASN A 400 -5.13 -19.10 7.61
C ASN A 400 -5.65 -18.64 8.98
N LYS A 401 -6.08 -19.57 9.86
CA LYS A 401 -6.74 -19.27 11.14
C LYS A 401 -5.74 -18.81 12.19
N CYS A 402 -5.60 -17.50 12.33
CA CYS A 402 -4.69 -16.86 13.27
C CYS A 402 -5.35 -16.58 14.65
N PRO A 403 -4.56 -16.33 15.70
CA PRO A 403 -5.01 -15.65 16.91
C PRO A 403 -5.58 -14.26 16.62
N MET A 404 -6.29 -13.68 17.62
CA MET A 404 -7.03 -12.42 17.45
C MET A 404 -6.15 -11.17 17.43
N LEU A 405 -4.96 -11.24 18.03
CA LEU A 405 -4.05 -10.13 18.22
C LEU A 405 -2.68 -10.46 17.60
N ALA A 406 -2.00 -9.44 17.06
CA ALA A 406 -0.63 -9.57 16.65
C ALA A 406 0.16 -8.29 16.95
N ILE A 407 1.43 -8.44 17.30
CA ILE A 407 2.42 -7.36 17.41
C ILE A 407 3.67 -7.75 16.67
N ARG A 408 4.25 -6.81 15.91
CA ARG A 408 5.60 -6.93 15.35
C ARG A 408 6.49 -5.83 15.91
N ASP A 409 7.57 -6.21 16.55
CA ASP A 409 8.61 -5.31 17.04
C ASP A 409 9.99 -5.83 16.59
N GLY A 410 10.69 -5.03 15.78
CA GLY A 410 11.91 -5.45 15.12
C GLY A 410 11.71 -6.72 14.27
N LYS A 411 12.47 -7.78 14.58
CA LYS A 411 12.37 -9.08 13.92
C LYS A 411 11.30 -10.00 14.51
N TRP A 412 10.80 -9.69 15.72
CA TRP A 412 9.86 -10.53 16.43
C TRP A 412 8.41 -10.23 16.03
N LYS A 413 7.65 -11.27 15.77
CA LYS A 413 6.21 -11.19 15.61
C LYS A 413 5.53 -12.18 16.56
N LEU A 414 4.69 -11.65 17.45
CA LEU A 414 3.91 -12.44 18.39
C LEU A 414 2.43 -12.34 18.01
N LEU A 415 1.77 -13.49 17.98
CA LEU A 415 0.32 -13.59 17.86
C LEU A 415 -0.22 -14.28 19.10
N MET A 416 -1.40 -13.84 19.59
CA MET A 416 -2.07 -14.46 20.73
C MET A 416 -3.54 -14.05 20.80
N ASN A 417 -4.33 -14.82 21.56
CA ASN A 417 -5.66 -14.39 21.95
C ASN A 417 -5.60 -13.47 23.20
N PRO A 418 -6.62 -12.63 23.44
CA PRO A 418 -6.65 -11.73 24.60
C PRO A 418 -6.55 -12.46 25.96
N ASP A 419 -7.03 -13.69 26.05
CA ASP A 419 -6.96 -14.57 27.23
C ASP A 419 -5.61 -15.26 27.40
N ARG A 420 -4.61 -14.88 26.60
CA ARG A 420 -3.28 -15.49 26.53
C ARG A 420 -3.27 -16.95 26.02
N SER A 421 -4.33 -17.40 25.40
CA SER A 421 -4.31 -18.66 24.64
C SER A 421 -3.68 -18.47 23.26
N ARG A 422 -3.22 -19.58 22.66
CA ARG A 422 -2.61 -19.60 21.33
C ARG A 422 -1.47 -18.59 21.17
N ILE A 423 -0.49 -18.67 22.05
CA ILE A 423 0.72 -17.83 21.94
C ILE A 423 1.62 -18.43 20.84
N GLU A 424 1.92 -17.61 19.85
CA GLU A 424 2.79 -17.95 18.73
C GLU A 424 3.84 -16.82 18.57
N LEU A 425 5.13 -17.16 18.59
CA LEU A 425 6.24 -16.22 18.40
C LEU A 425 7.11 -16.66 17.22
N TYR A 426 7.39 -15.72 16.33
CA TYR A 426 8.21 -15.96 15.13
C TYR A 426 9.33 -14.94 15.01
N ASP A 427 10.51 -15.37 14.54
CA ASP A 427 11.57 -14.50 14.03
C ASP A 427 11.35 -14.30 12.55
N ILE A 428 10.70 -13.18 12.16
CA ILE A 428 10.30 -12.91 10.76
C ILE A 428 11.51 -12.73 9.82
N ALA A 429 12.70 -12.46 10.35
CA ALA A 429 13.90 -12.40 9.53
C ALA A 429 14.41 -13.80 9.14
N ALA A 430 14.26 -14.78 10.04
CA ALA A 430 14.68 -16.15 9.82
C ALA A 430 13.54 -17.04 9.27
N ASP A 431 12.32 -16.84 9.77
CA ASP A 431 11.10 -17.55 9.37
C ASP A 431 9.97 -16.57 8.97
N PRO A 432 10.05 -15.98 7.77
CA PRO A 432 8.98 -15.11 7.28
C PRO A 432 7.69 -15.88 6.91
N THR A 433 7.74 -17.20 6.93
CA THR A 433 6.61 -18.08 6.61
C THR A 433 5.75 -18.42 7.83
N GLU A 434 6.22 -18.10 9.03
CA GLU A 434 5.53 -18.32 10.32
C GLU A 434 5.18 -19.80 10.55
N LEU A 435 6.12 -20.70 10.30
CA LEU A 435 5.94 -22.15 10.45
C LEU A 435 6.55 -22.70 11.74
N ASP A 436 7.60 -22.07 12.27
CA ASP A 436 8.30 -22.49 13.47
C ASP A 436 7.96 -21.61 14.67
N ASN A 437 7.00 -22.05 15.50
CA ASN A 437 6.63 -21.32 16.72
C ASN A 437 7.70 -21.52 17.81
N ILE A 438 8.48 -20.48 18.07
CA ILE A 438 9.57 -20.48 19.05
C ILE A 438 9.21 -19.81 20.39
N ALA A 439 7.93 -19.70 20.73
CA ALA A 439 7.45 -19.03 21.95
C ALA A 439 8.07 -19.65 23.22
N ASP A 440 8.16 -20.97 23.30
CA ASP A 440 8.71 -21.68 24.45
C ASP A 440 10.23 -21.44 24.62
N GLN A 441 10.94 -21.14 23.55
CA GLN A 441 12.37 -20.86 23.52
C GLN A 441 12.70 -19.41 23.98
N HIS A 442 11.72 -18.48 23.89
CA HIS A 442 11.90 -17.06 24.18
C HIS A 442 10.85 -16.49 25.14
N PRO A 443 10.68 -17.06 26.35
CA PRO A 443 9.60 -16.67 27.28
C PRO A 443 9.69 -15.21 27.75
N GLN A 444 10.87 -14.62 27.73
CA GLN A 444 11.04 -13.19 28.09
C GLN A 444 10.47 -12.29 27.00
N ILE A 445 10.75 -12.55 25.73
CA ILE A 445 10.20 -11.80 24.58
C ILE A 445 8.67 -11.95 24.54
N VAL A 446 8.15 -13.16 24.77
CA VAL A 446 6.71 -13.40 24.88
C VAL A 446 6.09 -12.52 25.96
N ARG A 447 6.65 -12.45 27.17
CA ARG A 447 6.12 -11.60 28.26
C ARG A 447 6.11 -10.13 27.89
N GLU A 448 7.20 -9.63 27.30
CA GLU A 448 7.36 -8.23 26.92
C GLU A 448 6.33 -7.83 25.83
N LEU A 449 6.29 -8.56 24.73
CA LEU A 449 5.40 -8.26 23.61
C LEU A 449 3.93 -8.47 23.97
N SER A 450 3.60 -9.50 24.76
CA SER A 450 2.24 -9.70 25.29
C SER A 450 1.78 -8.54 26.16
N GLY A 451 2.68 -8.01 27.01
CA GLY A 451 2.39 -6.85 27.85
C GLY A 451 2.07 -5.60 27.03
N GLN A 452 2.89 -5.30 26.03
CA GLN A 452 2.67 -4.18 25.11
C GLN A 452 1.35 -4.34 24.34
N LEU A 453 1.10 -5.52 23.77
CA LEU A 453 -0.07 -5.82 22.96
C LEU A 453 -1.39 -5.72 23.76
N LEU A 454 -1.43 -6.26 24.97
CA LEU A 454 -2.61 -6.18 25.84
C LEU A 454 -2.85 -4.74 26.33
N LYS A 455 -1.80 -3.98 26.66
CA LYS A 455 -1.92 -2.57 27.02
C LYS A 455 -2.52 -1.76 25.86
N TRP A 456 -2.05 -1.99 24.63
CA TRP A 456 -2.62 -1.37 23.44
C TRP A 456 -4.08 -1.77 23.24
N GLN A 457 -4.40 -3.06 23.34
CA GLN A 457 -5.77 -3.55 23.17
C GLN A 457 -6.74 -2.93 24.19
N ALA A 458 -6.33 -2.80 25.46
CA ALA A 458 -7.14 -2.22 26.52
C ALA A 458 -7.50 -0.74 26.30
N ALA A 459 -6.69 -0.02 25.49
CA ALA A 459 -6.93 1.37 25.12
C ALA A 459 -7.85 1.54 23.90
N LEU A 460 -8.26 0.44 23.26
CA LEU A 460 -9.11 0.48 22.08
C LEU A 460 -10.60 0.55 22.44
N PRO A 461 -11.46 1.12 21.56
CA PRO A 461 -12.91 1.04 21.73
C PRO A 461 -13.37 -0.42 21.92
N PRO A 462 -14.24 -0.69 22.89
CA PRO A 462 -14.80 -2.01 23.07
C PRO A 462 -15.69 -2.39 21.88
N GLY A 463 -15.95 -3.68 21.72
CA GLY A 463 -16.86 -4.18 20.70
C GLY A 463 -17.00 -5.70 20.78
N PRO A 464 -18.01 -6.25 20.12
CA PRO A 464 -18.26 -7.67 20.13
C PRO A 464 -17.12 -8.43 19.46
N VAL A 465 -16.96 -9.67 19.90
CA VAL A 465 -16.03 -10.66 19.35
C VAL A 465 -16.86 -11.86 18.93
N GLU A 466 -16.65 -12.35 17.71
CA GLU A 466 -17.30 -13.60 17.29
C GLU A 466 -16.79 -14.78 18.11
N LYS A 467 -17.70 -15.66 18.52
CA LYS A 467 -17.37 -16.83 19.36
C LYS A 467 -16.23 -17.70 18.82
N VAL A 468 -16.06 -17.71 17.51
CA VAL A 468 -15.03 -18.51 16.81
C VAL A 468 -13.77 -17.70 16.45
N ALA A 469 -13.71 -16.42 16.81
CA ALA A 469 -12.51 -15.60 16.58
C ALA A 469 -11.32 -16.17 17.37
N GLY A 470 -10.16 -16.19 16.75
CA GLY A 470 -8.94 -16.74 17.34
C GLY A 470 -8.94 -18.26 17.56
N SER A 471 -10.00 -18.96 17.16
CA SER A 471 -10.07 -20.42 17.22
C SER A 471 -9.31 -21.06 16.05
N ASN A 472 -8.59 -22.13 16.31
CA ASN A 472 -8.00 -23.03 15.30
C ASN A 472 -8.82 -24.31 15.10
N ALA A 473 -10.02 -24.41 15.71
CA ALA A 473 -10.88 -25.55 15.54
C ALA A 473 -11.23 -25.77 14.06
N TYR A 474 -10.97 -26.96 13.57
CA TYR A 474 -11.34 -27.42 12.25
C TYR A 474 -12.27 -28.62 12.38
N PRO A 475 -13.46 -28.58 11.77
CA PRO A 475 -14.34 -29.75 11.78
C PRO A 475 -13.76 -30.79 10.82
N TRP A 476 -12.89 -31.67 11.34
CA TRP A 476 -12.48 -32.83 10.57
C TRP A 476 -13.71 -33.66 10.23
N PRO A 477 -13.80 -34.21 9.02
CA PRO A 477 -14.82 -35.21 8.73
C PRO A 477 -14.71 -36.30 9.78
N GLN A 478 -15.74 -36.45 10.60
CA GLN A 478 -15.77 -37.61 11.49
C GLN A 478 -15.78 -38.83 10.59
N GLY A 479 -14.80 -39.73 10.78
CA GLY A 479 -14.73 -40.97 10.03
C GLY A 479 -16.07 -41.68 10.13
N ARG A 480 -16.57 -42.14 8.96
CA ARG A 480 -17.76 -42.97 8.85
C ARG A 480 -17.46 -44.35 9.45
#